data_b585f8704252e61d4729a9cbd02464bb
#
_entry.id   b585f8704252e61d4729a9cbd02464bb
#
_cell.length_a   1.000
_cell.length_b   1.000
_cell.length_c   1.000
_cell.angle_alpha   90.00
_cell.angle_beta   90.00
_cell.angle_gamma   90.00
#
_symmetry.space_group_name_H-M   'P 1'
#
loop_
_entity.id
_entity.type
_entity.pdbx_description
1 polymer ?
#
loop_
_entity_poly.entity_id
_entity_poly.type
_entity_poly.pdbx_seq_one_letter_code
_entity_poly.pdbx_strand_id
1 'polypeptide(L)'
;MKKQEIIEKLKQLKITAVIRNSDINTMFSLADALKKGGIETLEITVETPGALDVIKELNKENKYFVGAGTVLDAETARAAIIAGAKFIFTPVMRLDVIKLCNRYGIPVIPGATTPTEILTGYEAGADFIKVFPAGVFGPQYLKEILGPLKHIPIFVTGGINKNNIKDFILAGATGVSLGGALVDKDLIAKGMFDKITERAREFVNLVNQV
;
A
#
# COMPACT_ATOMS: atom_id res chain seq x y z
N MET A 1 -14.15 -2.26 11.55
CA MET A 1 -12.84 -2.24 12.26
C MET A 1 -12.60 -0.83 12.76
N LYS A 2 -12.07 -0.69 13.96
CA LYS A 2 -11.61 0.61 14.50
C LYS A 2 -10.27 0.99 13.84
N LYS A 3 -9.94 2.29 13.80
CA LYS A 3 -8.70 2.79 13.17
C LYS A 3 -7.45 2.06 13.67
N GLN A 4 -7.34 1.85 14.97
CA GLN A 4 -6.19 1.16 15.56
C GLN A 4 -6.05 -0.29 15.09
N GLU A 5 -7.15 -1.01 14.95
CA GLU A 5 -7.14 -2.39 14.43
C GLU A 5 -6.64 -2.46 12.99
N ILE A 6 -6.99 -1.45 12.18
CA ILE A 6 -6.52 -1.33 10.79
C ILE A 6 -5.00 -1.07 10.76
N ILE A 7 -4.51 -0.15 11.63
CA ILE A 7 -3.09 0.17 11.76
C ILE A 7 -2.28 -1.08 12.13
N GLU A 8 -2.72 -1.81 13.16
CA GLU A 8 -2.02 -3.02 13.58
C GLU A 8 -2.04 -4.11 12.49
N LYS A 9 -3.15 -4.24 11.78
CA LYS A 9 -3.24 -5.18 10.66
C LYS A 9 -2.28 -4.80 9.53
N LEU A 10 -2.13 -3.53 9.18
CA LEU A 10 -1.15 -3.07 8.18
C LEU A 10 0.30 -3.39 8.60
N LYS A 11 0.64 -3.22 9.89
CA LYS A 11 1.96 -3.58 10.43
C LYS A 11 2.24 -5.07 10.37
N GLN A 12 1.23 -5.90 10.66
CA GLN A 12 1.35 -7.36 10.64
C GLN A 12 1.52 -7.91 9.22
N LEU A 13 0.72 -7.42 8.27
CA LEU A 13 0.71 -7.93 6.90
C LEU A 13 1.93 -7.48 6.08
N LYS A 14 2.55 -6.37 6.44
CA LYS A 14 3.78 -5.81 5.85
C LYS A 14 3.78 -5.59 4.33
N ILE A 15 3.06 -6.38 3.55
CA ILE A 15 3.03 -6.29 2.08
C ILE A 15 1.66 -5.81 1.61
N THR A 16 1.66 -4.77 0.76
CA THR A 16 0.47 -4.27 0.05
C THR A 16 0.66 -4.45 -1.45
N ALA A 17 -0.28 -5.10 -2.12
CA ALA A 17 -0.29 -5.19 -3.59
C ALA A 17 -0.94 -3.94 -4.17
N VAL A 18 -0.20 -3.20 -5.01
CA VAL A 18 -0.69 -2.01 -5.71
C VAL A 18 -1.25 -2.43 -7.07
N ILE A 19 -2.56 -2.24 -7.28
CA ILE A 19 -3.28 -2.73 -8.44
C ILE A 19 -3.78 -1.55 -9.27
N ARG A 20 -3.41 -1.55 -10.57
CA ARG A 20 -3.74 -0.51 -11.56
C ARG A 20 -4.34 -1.12 -12.83
N ASN A 21 -5.33 -0.44 -13.41
CA ASN A 21 -5.85 -0.74 -14.74
C ASN A 21 -6.31 -2.20 -14.92
N SER A 22 -7.15 -2.70 -14.01
CA SER A 22 -7.78 -4.01 -14.13
C SER A 22 -9.30 -3.88 -14.13
N ASP A 23 -9.97 -4.63 -15.02
CA ASP A 23 -11.43 -4.75 -15.00
C ASP A 23 -11.91 -5.52 -13.77
N ILE A 24 -13.19 -5.41 -13.44
CA ILE A 24 -13.75 -5.96 -12.21
C ILE A 24 -13.63 -7.49 -12.12
N ASN A 25 -13.82 -8.22 -13.24
CA ASN A 25 -13.75 -9.69 -13.23
C ASN A 25 -12.30 -10.16 -13.03
N THR A 26 -11.38 -9.54 -13.73
CA THR A 26 -9.93 -9.75 -13.57
C THR A 26 -9.48 -9.42 -12.14
N MET A 27 -10.09 -8.40 -11.53
CA MET A 27 -9.75 -7.97 -10.18
C MET A 27 -10.03 -9.04 -9.12
N PHE A 28 -11.17 -9.74 -9.19
CA PHE A 28 -11.46 -10.83 -8.26
C PHE A 28 -10.48 -12.00 -8.40
N SER A 29 -10.19 -12.41 -9.65
CA SER A 29 -9.21 -13.46 -9.92
C SER A 29 -7.82 -13.11 -9.42
N LEU A 30 -7.41 -11.84 -9.61
CA LEU A 30 -6.14 -11.32 -9.12
C LEU A 30 -6.09 -11.27 -7.58
N ALA A 31 -7.15 -10.78 -6.94
CA ALA A 31 -7.24 -10.70 -5.48
C ALA A 31 -7.17 -12.09 -4.83
N ASP A 32 -7.87 -13.09 -5.40
CA ASP A 32 -7.81 -14.47 -4.96
C ASP A 32 -6.40 -15.08 -5.13
N ALA A 33 -5.75 -14.82 -6.27
CA ALA A 33 -4.38 -15.28 -6.52
C ALA A 33 -3.37 -14.71 -5.52
N LEU A 34 -3.45 -13.40 -5.27
CA LEU A 34 -2.62 -12.71 -4.27
C LEU A 34 -2.84 -13.29 -2.88
N LYS A 35 -4.10 -13.47 -2.48
CA LYS A 35 -4.46 -14.05 -1.18
C LYS A 35 -3.98 -15.48 -1.02
N LYS A 36 -4.13 -16.34 -2.03
CA LYS A 36 -3.56 -17.71 -2.06
C LYS A 36 -2.04 -17.69 -1.90
N GLY A 37 -1.39 -16.64 -2.35
CA GLY A 37 0.04 -16.39 -2.17
C GLY A 37 0.42 -15.77 -0.82
N GLY A 38 -0.56 -15.44 0.05
CA GLY A 38 -0.34 -14.87 1.38
C GLY A 38 -0.41 -13.33 1.44
N ILE A 39 -0.86 -12.65 0.37
CA ILE A 39 -1.02 -11.20 0.34
C ILE A 39 -2.50 -10.85 0.25
N GLU A 40 -3.09 -10.37 1.33
CA GLU A 40 -4.50 -9.98 1.40
C GLU A 40 -4.72 -8.46 1.42
N THR A 41 -3.65 -7.66 1.54
CA THR A 41 -3.72 -6.19 1.52
C THR A 41 -3.62 -5.67 0.10
N LEU A 42 -4.69 -5.03 -0.37
CA LEU A 42 -4.84 -4.54 -1.74
C LEU A 42 -5.01 -3.03 -1.76
N GLU A 43 -4.16 -2.32 -2.47
CA GLU A 43 -4.26 -0.89 -2.78
C GLU A 43 -4.81 -0.74 -4.20
N ILE A 44 -6.09 -0.35 -4.33
CA ILE A 44 -6.71 -0.07 -5.62
C ILE A 44 -6.47 1.40 -5.94
N THR A 45 -5.79 1.68 -7.06
CA THR A 45 -5.46 3.05 -7.42
C THR A 45 -6.65 3.74 -8.09
N VAL A 46 -7.03 4.93 -7.58
CA VAL A 46 -8.28 5.61 -7.95
C VAL A 46 -8.31 6.16 -9.36
N GLU A 47 -7.16 6.29 -10.03
CA GLU A 47 -7.08 6.61 -11.46
C GLU A 47 -7.52 5.43 -12.35
N THR A 48 -7.71 4.24 -11.78
CA THR A 48 -8.25 3.08 -12.51
C THR A 48 -9.74 3.30 -12.76
N PRO A 49 -10.23 3.21 -14.01
CA PRO A 49 -11.66 3.29 -14.31
C PRO A 49 -12.45 2.29 -13.46
N GLY A 50 -13.52 2.75 -12.80
CA GLY A 50 -14.36 1.90 -11.93
C GLY A 50 -13.73 1.54 -10.58
N ALA A 51 -12.62 2.15 -10.18
CA ALA A 51 -11.90 1.83 -8.93
C ALA A 51 -12.79 1.84 -7.68
N LEU A 52 -13.71 2.79 -7.57
CA LEU A 52 -14.61 2.89 -6.41
C LEU A 52 -15.59 1.71 -6.36
N ASP A 53 -16.09 1.26 -7.50
CA ASP A 53 -16.95 0.08 -7.57
C ASP A 53 -16.17 -1.19 -7.23
N VAL A 54 -14.93 -1.31 -7.72
CA VAL A 54 -14.02 -2.41 -7.37
C VAL A 54 -13.76 -2.45 -5.85
N ILE A 55 -13.44 -1.31 -5.23
CA ILE A 55 -13.24 -1.21 -3.78
C ILE A 55 -14.50 -1.68 -3.04
N LYS A 56 -15.67 -1.21 -3.47
CA LYS A 56 -16.96 -1.57 -2.86
C LYS A 56 -17.25 -3.08 -2.98
N GLU A 57 -17.07 -3.66 -4.17
CA GLU A 57 -17.36 -5.08 -4.40
C GLU A 57 -16.37 -5.99 -3.64
N LEU A 58 -15.07 -5.72 -3.68
CA LEU A 58 -14.07 -6.50 -2.93
C LEU A 58 -14.31 -6.42 -1.41
N ASN A 59 -14.79 -5.29 -0.88
CA ASN A 59 -15.10 -5.16 0.54
C ASN A 59 -16.33 -5.97 0.98
N LYS A 60 -17.31 -6.22 0.08
CA LYS A 60 -18.48 -7.08 0.39
C LYS A 60 -18.07 -8.52 0.73
N GLU A 61 -17.03 -9.02 0.09
CA GLU A 61 -16.54 -10.38 0.31
C GLU A 61 -15.94 -10.62 1.69
N ASN A 62 -15.52 -9.54 2.41
CA ASN A 62 -14.83 -9.61 3.70
C ASN A 62 -13.58 -10.53 3.72
N LYS A 63 -13.08 -10.89 2.53
CA LYS A 63 -11.91 -11.77 2.36
C LYS A 63 -10.61 -10.99 2.24
N TYR A 64 -10.69 -9.73 1.79
CA TYR A 64 -9.55 -8.90 1.46
C TYR A 64 -9.48 -7.68 2.36
N PHE A 65 -8.30 -7.12 2.47
CA PHE A 65 -8.05 -5.90 3.18
C PHE A 65 -7.77 -4.78 2.19
N VAL A 66 -8.84 -4.07 1.78
CA VAL A 66 -8.82 -3.18 0.61
C VAL A 66 -8.75 -1.72 1.04
N GLY A 67 -7.81 -0.99 0.44
CA GLY A 67 -7.68 0.46 0.54
C GLY A 67 -7.61 1.12 -0.83
N ALA A 68 -7.60 2.44 -0.83
CA ALA A 68 -7.44 3.25 -2.03
C ALA A 68 -6.04 3.86 -2.12
N GLY A 69 -5.48 3.90 -3.31
CA GLY A 69 -4.19 4.52 -3.61
C GLY A 69 -4.27 5.59 -4.67
N THR A 70 -3.18 6.34 -4.82
CA THR A 70 -3.07 7.46 -5.75
C THR A 70 -4.13 8.55 -5.51
N VAL A 71 -4.54 8.69 -4.25
CA VAL A 71 -5.51 9.70 -3.84
C VAL A 71 -4.81 11.06 -3.76
N LEU A 72 -5.31 12.07 -4.50
CA LEU A 72 -4.65 13.37 -4.64
C LEU A 72 -5.41 14.55 -3.99
N ASP A 73 -6.62 14.32 -3.51
CA ASP A 73 -7.49 15.34 -2.92
C ASP A 73 -8.44 14.73 -1.88
N ALA A 74 -9.05 15.61 -1.07
CA ALA A 74 -9.96 15.20 0.00
C ALA A 74 -11.30 14.65 -0.53
N GLU A 75 -11.76 15.12 -1.66
CA GLU A 75 -13.00 14.70 -2.30
C GLU A 75 -12.89 13.24 -2.76
N THR A 76 -11.80 12.91 -3.44
CA THR A 76 -11.48 11.53 -3.85
C THR A 76 -11.27 10.62 -2.64
N ALA A 77 -10.58 11.10 -1.60
CA ALA A 77 -10.43 10.35 -0.34
C ALA A 77 -11.78 10.03 0.28
N ARG A 78 -12.69 11.01 0.35
CA ARG A 78 -14.05 10.81 0.88
C ARG A 78 -14.83 9.79 0.06
N ALA A 79 -14.79 9.88 -1.26
CA ALA A 79 -15.46 8.93 -2.15
C ALA A 79 -14.94 7.49 -1.93
N ALA A 80 -13.63 7.31 -1.83
CA ALA A 80 -13.00 6.02 -1.54
C ALA A 80 -13.42 5.46 -0.16
N ILE A 81 -13.48 6.30 0.87
CA ILE A 81 -13.95 5.92 2.21
C ILE A 81 -15.42 5.46 2.17
N ILE A 82 -16.28 6.19 1.45
CA ILE A 82 -17.69 5.81 1.29
C ILE A 82 -17.83 4.48 0.52
N ALA A 83 -16.94 4.22 -0.45
CA ALA A 83 -16.86 2.93 -1.14
C ALA A 83 -16.34 1.78 -0.24
N GLY A 84 -15.86 2.09 0.96
CA GLY A 84 -15.43 1.10 1.96
C GLY A 84 -13.93 0.92 2.09
N ALA A 85 -13.11 1.79 1.50
CA ALA A 85 -11.66 1.75 1.66
C ALA A 85 -11.28 1.77 3.15
N LYS A 86 -10.44 0.83 3.57
CA LYS A 86 -9.98 0.67 4.95
C LYS A 86 -8.77 1.56 5.28
N PHE A 87 -8.03 1.98 4.28
CA PHE A 87 -6.87 2.86 4.39
C PHE A 87 -6.69 3.66 3.10
N ILE A 88 -5.97 4.79 3.17
CA ILE A 88 -5.73 5.68 2.04
C ILE A 88 -4.22 5.88 1.86
N PHE A 89 -3.72 5.59 0.66
CA PHE A 89 -2.37 5.96 0.21
C PHE A 89 -2.42 7.17 -0.72
N THR A 90 -1.52 8.12 -0.51
CA THR A 90 -1.28 9.20 -1.47
C THR A 90 0.18 9.15 -1.97
N PRO A 91 0.46 9.54 -3.22
CA PRO A 91 1.84 9.56 -3.72
C PRO A 91 2.62 10.80 -3.28
N VAL A 92 1.94 11.78 -2.70
CA VAL A 92 2.49 13.09 -2.30
C VAL A 92 1.94 13.51 -0.93
N MET A 93 2.57 14.52 -0.31
CA MET A 93 2.09 15.09 0.94
C MET A 93 0.83 15.94 0.70
N ARG A 94 -0.30 15.50 1.27
CA ARG A 94 -1.60 16.18 1.18
C ARG A 94 -2.22 16.32 2.56
N LEU A 95 -2.05 17.50 3.15
CA LEU A 95 -2.54 17.80 4.51
C LEU A 95 -4.07 17.78 4.62
N ASP A 96 -4.78 18.17 3.57
CA ASP A 96 -6.23 18.13 3.47
C ASP A 96 -6.76 16.68 3.48
N VAL A 97 -6.08 15.75 2.77
CA VAL A 97 -6.38 14.31 2.81
C VAL A 97 -6.13 13.73 4.20
N ILE A 98 -4.99 14.06 4.84
CA ILE A 98 -4.69 13.61 6.21
C ILE A 98 -5.80 14.07 7.18
N LYS A 99 -6.16 15.34 7.13
CA LYS A 99 -7.21 15.93 7.98
C LYS A 99 -8.57 15.25 7.75
N LEU A 100 -8.91 14.96 6.50
CA LEU A 100 -10.15 14.26 6.16
C LEU A 100 -10.15 12.83 6.72
N CYS A 101 -9.10 12.05 6.44
CA CYS A 101 -9.00 10.66 6.88
C CYS A 101 -9.08 10.54 8.40
N ASN A 102 -8.42 11.44 9.14
CA ASN A 102 -8.51 11.49 10.60
C ASN A 102 -9.92 11.75 11.09
N ARG A 103 -10.68 12.63 10.43
CA ARG A 103 -12.10 12.90 10.75
C ARG A 103 -12.97 11.66 10.60
N TYR A 104 -12.67 10.82 9.62
CA TYR A 104 -13.40 9.57 9.35
C TYR A 104 -12.84 8.36 10.10
N GLY A 105 -11.75 8.52 10.86
CA GLY A 105 -11.12 7.41 11.57
C GLY A 105 -10.50 6.36 10.63
N ILE A 106 -10.00 6.79 9.46
CA ILE A 106 -9.36 5.94 8.46
C ILE A 106 -7.85 6.22 8.45
N PRO A 107 -7.00 5.19 8.52
CA PRO A 107 -5.56 5.36 8.41
C PRO A 107 -5.15 5.96 7.07
N VAL A 108 -4.18 6.90 7.13
CA VAL A 108 -3.65 7.59 5.95
C VAL A 108 -2.13 7.46 5.90
N ILE A 109 -1.64 7.18 4.70
CA ILE A 109 -0.23 6.93 4.40
C ILE A 109 0.20 7.89 3.28
N PRO A 110 0.53 9.18 3.60
CA PRO A 110 0.94 10.17 2.60
C PRO A 110 2.37 9.92 2.09
N GLY A 111 2.59 10.27 0.83
CA GLY A 111 3.88 10.23 0.17
C GLY A 111 4.80 11.36 0.60
N ALA A 112 6.05 11.03 0.88
CA ALA A 112 7.12 11.96 1.22
C ALA A 112 8.48 11.40 0.79
N THR A 113 9.45 12.27 0.57
CA THR A 113 10.83 11.85 0.26
C THR A 113 11.85 12.48 1.19
N THR A 114 11.60 13.66 1.73
CA THR A 114 12.54 14.37 2.60
C THR A 114 12.20 14.21 4.08
N PRO A 115 13.19 14.32 4.99
CA PRO A 115 12.94 14.29 6.43
C PRO A 115 11.89 15.33 6.88
N THR A 116 11.91 16.53 6.28
CA THR A 116 10.94 17.58 6.59
C THR A 116 9.52 17.17 6.21
N GLU A 117 9.31 16.62 5.01
CA GLU A 117 7.99 16.13 4.59
C GLU A 117 7.51 14.99 5.49
N ILE A 118 8.41 14.06 5.83
CA ILE A 118 8.10 12.90 6.69
C ILE A 118 7.61 13.39 8.07
N LEU A 119 8.35 14.29 8.69
CA LEU A 119 7.98 14.85 9.99
C LEU A 119 6.68 15.64 9.90
N THR A 120 6.55 16.52 8.89
CA THR A 120 5.32 17.31 8.66
C THR A 120 4.08 16.42 8.53
N GLY A 121 4.16 15.33 7.77
CA GLY A 121 3.04 14.39 7.62
C GLY A 121 2.69 13.69 8.93
N TYR A 122 3.69 13.26 9.68
CA TYR A 122 3.49 12.62 10.97
C TYR A 122 2.85 13.58 12.00
N GLU A 123 3.35 14.80 12.11
CA GLU A 123 2.79 15.84 13.00
C GLU A 123 1.37 16.24 12.60
N ALA A 124 1.03 16.18 11.30
CA ALA A 124 -0.32 16.39 10.81
C ALA A 124 -1.29 15.24 11.12
N GLY A 125 -0.79 14.14 11.73
CA GLY A 125 -1.57 12.99 12.16
C GLY A 125 -1.67 11.87 11.13
N ALA A 126 -0.69 11.75 10.22
CA ALA A 126 -0.55 10.56 9.39
C ALA A 126 -0.15 9.34 10.26
N ASP A 127 -0.75 8.18 9.97
CA ASP A 127 -0.51 6.96 10.74
C ASP A 127 0.77 6.23 10.30
N PHE A 128 1.13 6.41 9.06
CA PHE A 128 2.37 5.97 8.42
C PHE A 128 2.82 7.01 7.40
N ILE A 129 4.06 6.94 6.96
CA ILE A 129 4.55 7.73 5.82
C ILE A 129 4.98 6.78 4.70
N LYS A 130 4.65 7.11 3.46
CA LYS A 130 5.07 6.40 2.26
C LYS A 130 6.30 7.06 1.66
N VAL A 131 7.45 6.41 1.72
CA VAL A 131 8.62 6.84 0.95
C VAL A 131 8.46 6.35 -0.50
N PHE A 132 8.33 7.31 -1.43
CA PHE A 132 8.11 7.06 -2.86
C PHE A 132 8.78 8.13 -3.73
N PRO A 133 9.57 7.74 -4.76
CA PRO A 133 9.92 6.37 -5.17
C PRO A 133 11.16 5.82 -4.42
N ALA A 134 10.97 4.87 -3.51
CA ALA A 134 12.02 4.41 -2.59
C ALA A 134 13.22 3.74 -3.30
N GLY A 135 12.97 2.99 -4.38
CA GLY A 135 14.01 2.30 -5.13
C GLY A 135 15.05 3.21 -5.77
N VAL A 136 14.71 4.48 -6.04
CA VAL A 136 15.65 5.49 -6.56
C VAL A 136 16.67 5.89 -5.50
N PHE A 137 16.24 5.98 -4.24
CA PHE A 137 17.08 6.40 -3.12
C PHE A 137 17.82 5.23 -2.46
N GLY A 138 17.26 4.03 -2.52
CA GLY A 138 17.85 2.82 -1.93
C GLY A 138 17.62 2.66 -0.43
N PRO A 139 17.95 1.46 0.12
CA PRO A 139 17.75 1.13 1.54
C PRO A 139 18.60 1.99 2.48
N GLN A 140 19.80 2.39 2.05
CA GLN A 140 20.69 3.23 2.86
C GLN A 140 20.05 4.59 3.17
N TYR A 141 19.35 5.18 2.20
CA TYR A 141 18.61 6.42 2.40
C TYR A 141 17.55 6.29 3.50
N LEU A 142 16.78 5.19 3.48
CA LEU A 142 15.79 4.93 4.51
C LEU A 142 16.42 4.79 5.90
N LYS A 143 17.54 4.09 5.99
CA LYS A 143 18.29 3.90 7.24
C LYS A 143 18.77 5.23 7.82
N GLU A 144 19.28 6.15 6.98
CA GLU A 144 19.73 7.47 7.41
C GLU A 144 18.54 8.33 7.91
N ILE A 145 17.41 8.30 7.23
CA ILE A 145 16.17 9.00 7.66
C ILE A 145 15.70 8.46 9.02
N LEU A 146 15.66 7.15 9.18
CA LEU A 146 15.17 6.52 10.40
C LEU A 146 16.11 6.72 11.61
N GLY A 147 17.36 7.14 11.42
CA GLY A 147 18.23 7.53 12.51
C GLY A 147 17.57 8.52 13.48
N PRO A 148 17.24 9.74 13.04
CA PRO A 148 16.54 10.74 13.87
C PRO A 148 15.02 10.51 13.95
N LEU A 149 14.39 9.81 13.00
CA LEU A 149 12.93 9.67 12.88
C LEU A 149 12.45 8.23 13.12
N LYS A 150 13.15 7.45 13.95
CA LYS A 150 12.86 6.03 14.22
C LYS A 150 11.45 5.73 14.74
N HIS A 151 10.77 6.73 15.28
CA HIS A 151 9.42 6.62 15.83
C HIS A 151 8.33 6.70 14.76
N ILE A 152 8.69 7.11 13.53
CA ILE A 152 7.74 7.26 12.42
C ILE A 152 7.70 5.96 11.61
N PRO A 153 6.55 5.26 11.55
CA PRO A 153 6.45 4.03 10.76
C PRO A 153 6.39 4.36 9.26
N ILE A 154 7.27 3.70 8.47
CA ILE A 154 7.44 4.00 7.05
C ILE A 154 7.09 2.79 6.18
N PHE A 155 6.21 3.01 5.19
CA PHE A 155 6.04 2.13 4.04
C PHE A 155 6.94 2.59 2.89
N VAL A 156 7.56 1.64 2.19
CA VAL A 156 8.37 1.92 1.00
C VAL A 156 7.68 1.45 -0.26
N THR A 157 7.74 2.26 -1.33
CA THR A 157 7.05 1.99 -2.60
C THR A 157 7.87 2.50 -3.77
N GLY A 158 7.72 1.83 -4.93
CA GLY A 158 8.38 2.23 -6.18
C GLY A 158 9.80 1.69 -6.29
N GLY A 159 10.04 0.84 -7.30
CA GLY A 159 11.33 0.21 -7.53
C GLY A 159 11.68 -0.94 -6.57
N ILE A 160 10.72 -1.38 -5.74
CA ILE A 160 10.92 -2.55 -4.86
C ILE A 160 10.70 -3.84 -5.66
N ASN A 161 11.62 -4.78 -5.50
CA ASN A 161 11.61 -6.08 -6.17
C ASN A 161 12.28 -7.15 -5.29
N LYS A 162 12.38 -8.39 -5.79
CA LYS A 162 12.94 -9.53 -5.05
C LYS A 162 14.39 -9.32 -4.59
N ASN A 163 15.17 -8.51 -5.31
CA ASN A 163 16.60 -8.33 -5.03
C ASN A 163 16.85 -7.31 -3.90
N ASN A 164 15.89 -6.39 -3.63
CA ASN A 164 16.12 -5.30 -2.68
C ASN A 164 15.11 -5.26 -1.52
N ILE A 165 14.02 -6.04 -1.57
CA ILE A 165 12.97 -6.00 -0.55
C ILE A 165 13.50 -6.30 0.85
N LYS A 166 14.39 -7.29 1.00
CA LYS A 166 14.99 -7.65 2.29
C LYS A 166 15.79 -6.48 2.87
N ASP A 167 16.57 -5.81 2.03
CA ASP A 167 17.42 -4.70 2.47
C ASP A 167 16.56 -3.52 2.96
N PHE A 168 15.42 -3.26 2.35
CA PHE A 168 14.47 -2.25 2.83
C PHE A 168 13.85 -2.62 4.17
N ILE A 169 13.48 -3.89 4.39
CA ILE A 169 12.97 -4.34 5.70
C ILE A 169 14.07 -4.24 6.77
N LEU A 170 15.29 -4.68 6.46
CA LEU A 170 16.46 -4.56 7.36
C LEU A 170 16.82 -3.10 7.65
N ALA A 171 16.59 -2.19 6.71
CA ALA A 171 16.77 -0.76 6.91
C ALA A 171 15.69 -0.13 7.80
N GLY A 172 14.64 -0.87 8.19
CA GLY A 172 13.60 -0.44 9.12
C GLY A 172 12.26 -0.09 8.47
N ALA A 173 12.00 -0.47 7.22
CA ALA A 173 10.68 -0.31 6.64
C ALA A 173 9.63 -1.10 7.43
N THR A 174 8.55 -0.43 7.83
CA THR A 174 7.39 -1.06 8.50
C THR A 174 6.63 -1.98 7.55
N GLY A 175 6.60 -1.62 6.26
CA GLY A 175 5.96 -2.39 5.21
C GLY A 175 6.39 -1.94 3.83
N VAL A 176 5.98 -2.72 2.83
CA VAL A 176 6.30 -2.50 1.42
C VAL A 176 5.03 -2.51 0.57
N SER A 177 4.95 -1.61 -0.40
CA SER A 177 3.89 -1.64 -1.40
C SER A 177 4.48 -2.01 -2.76
N LEU A 178 3.98 -3.10 -3.34
CA LEU A 178 4.51 -3.72 -4.55
C LEU A 178 3.54 -3.53 -5.73
N GLY A 179 4.00 -2.87 -6.78
CA GLY A 179 3.28 -2.76 -8.05
C GLY A 179 3.74 -3.83 -9.05
N GLY A 180 4.25 -3.44 -10.21
CA GLY A 180 4.57 -4.33 -11.34
C GLY A 180 5.51 -5.49 -11.03
N ALA A 181 6.36 -5.39 -10.02
CA ALA A 181 7.18 -6.53 -9.58
C ALA A 181 6.36 -7.72 -9.05
N LEU A 182 5.17 -7.45 -8.50
CA LEU A 182 4.22 -8.43 -8.00
C LEU A 182 3.03 -8.60 -8.97
N VAL A 183 2.39 -7.48 -9.33
CA VAL A 183 1.17 -7.40 -10.15
C VAL A 183 1.60 -7.18 -11.60
N ASP A 184 2.01 -8.27 -12.25
CA ASP A 184 2.54 -8.27 -13.61
C ASP A 184 1.40 -8.22 -14.63
N LYS A 185 1.37 -7.18 -15.46
CA LYS A 185 0.32 -6.93 -16.44
C LYS A 185 0.25 -8.02 -17.52
N ASP A 186 1.39 -8.56 -17.94
CA ASP A 186 1.43 -9.58 -18.98
C ASP A 186 0.90 -10.93 -18.47
N LEU A 187 1.19 -11.28 -17.20
CA LEU A 187 0.63 -12.46 -16.57
C LEU A 187 -0.89 -12.33 -16.39
N ILE A 188 -1.36 -11.14 -15.99
CA ILE A 188 -2.79 -10.86 -15.83
C ILE A 188 -3.50 -10.95 -17.18
N ALA A 189 -2.98 -10.31 -18.22
CA ALA A 189 -3.57 -10.32 -19.57
C ALA A 189 -3.66 -11.75 -20.16
N LYS A 190 -2.75 -12.63 -19.77
CA LYS A 190 -2.73 -14.04 -20.18
C LYS A 190 -3.54 -14.97 -19.26
N GLY A 191 -4.18 -14.44 -18.21
CA GLY A 191 -4.92 -15.24 -17.22
C GLY A 191 -4.04 -16.16 -16.36
N MET A 192 -2.71 -15.88 -16.27
CA MET A 192 -1.75 -16.73 -15.57
C MET A 192 -1.72 -16.43 -14.06
N PHE A 193 -2.86 -16.52 -13.39
CA PHE A 193 -3.02 -16.18 -11.97
C PHE A 193 -2.22 -17.07 -11.02
N ASP A 194 -1.98 -18.34 -11.39
CA ASP A 194 -1.13 -19.24 -10.60
C ASP A 194 0.31 -18.68 -10.50
N LYS A 195 0.82 -18.05 -11.57
CA LYS A 195 2.13 -17.38 -11.53
C LYS A 195 2.15 -16.16 -10.63
N ILE A 196 1.05 -15.43 -10.53
CA ILE A 196 0.89 -14.35 -9.54
C ILE A 196 0.92 -14.93 -8.12
N THR A 197 0.23 -16.05 -7.89
CA THR A 197 0.25 -16.74 -6.59
C THR A 197 1.66 -17.20 -6.19
N GLU A 198 2.41 -17.81 -7.10
CA GLU A 198 3.81 -18.22 -6.88
C GLU A 198 4.67 -16.99 -6.51
N ARG A 199 4.57 -15.92 -7.30
CA ARG A 199 5.30 -14.67 -7.08
C ARG A 199 4.96 -14.02 -5.73
N ALA A 200 3.69 -14.03 -5.34
CA ALA A 200 3.25 -13.52 -4.05
C ALA A 200 3.89 -14.32 -2.89
N ARG A 201 3.90 -15.66 -2.96
CA ARG A 201 4.57 -16.52 -1.97
C ARG A 201 6.07 -16.23 -1.84
N GLU A 202 6.73 -15.98 -2.96
CA GLU A 202 8.16 -15.63 -2.94
C GLU A 202 8.40 -14.31 -2.18
N PHE A 203 7.59 -13.27 -2.41
CA PHE A 203 7.70 -12.00 -1.69
C PHE A 203 7.39 -12.16 -0.20
N VAL A 204 6.34 -12.92 0.15
CA VAL A 204 6.00 -13.22 1.55
C VAL A 204 7.15 -13.94 2.25
N ASN A 205 7.72 -14.95 1.61
CA ASN A 205 8.87 -15.68 2.17
C ASN A 205 10.08 -14.77 2.38
N LEU A 206 10.38 -13.86 1.42
CA LEU A 206 11.49 -12.92 1.55
C LEU A 206 11.32 -11.97 2.74
N VAL A 207 10.10 -11.49 3.00
CA VAL A 207 9.80 -10.59 4.12
C VAL A 207 9.81 -11.33 5.46
N ASN A 208 9.37 -12.58 5.51
CA ASN A 208 9.31 -13.38 6.73
C ASN A 208 10.68 -13.94 7.17
N GLN A 209 11.70 -13.87 6.32
CA GLN A 209 13.09 -14.28 6.65
C GLN A 209 13.87 -13.21 7.40
N VAL A 210 13.29 -12.05 7.61
CA VAL A 210 13.86 -10.86 8.26
C VAL A 210 12.97 -10.50 9.46
#